data_47700ab91d644a5e18570a20d89937a4
#
_entry.id   47700ab91d644a5e18570a20d89937a4
#
_cell.length_a   1.000
_cell.length_b   1.000
_cell.length_c   1.000
_cell.angle_alpha   90.00
_cell.angle_beta   90.00
_cell.angle_gamma   90.00
#
_symmetry.space_group_name_H-M   'P 1'
#
loop_
_entity.id
_entity.type
_entity.pdbx_description
1 polymer ?
#
loop_
_entity_poly.entity_id
_entity_poly.type
_entity_poly.pdbx_seq_one_letter_code
_entity_poly.pdbx_strand_id
1 'polypeptide(L)'
;KGELVEAILQLVSSLSIEERKEVLDHLQQKSGGIPISIFRSSISGLEAIVVYLKDVKGLSVGKISELLNRKKSTIYTTYHKAKQKLTGEFDYSDTSLVIPYRFFADRKFAVLESLVAYLKDELKLPFVKISALLNKKYSTVRTVYVRYKKKCS
;
A
#
# COMPACT_ATOMS: atom_id res chain seq x y z
N LYS A 1 16.72 25.29 0.46
CA LYS A 1 15.87 24.36 1.22
C LYS A 1 15.14 25.05 2.37
N GLY A 2 15.87 25.82 3.21
CA GLY A 2 15.30 26.49 4.36
C GLY A 2 14.23 27.53 4.00
N GLU A 3 14.48 28.29 2.94
CA GLU A 3 13.54 29.34 2.47
C GLU A 3 12.21 28.75 1.99
N LEU A 4 12.26 27.64 1.27
CA LEU A 4 11.05 26.96 0.77
C LEU A 4 10.23 26.38 1.91
N VAL A 5 10.89 25.73 2.87
CA VAL A 5 10.22 25.16 4.06
C VAL A 5 9.55 26.30 4.86
N GLU A 6 10.25 27.41 5.04
CA GLU A 6 9.73 28.56 5.78
C GLU A 6 8.51 29.17 5.07
N ALA A 7 8.58 29.31 3.74
CA ALA A 7 7.46 29.81 2.95
C ALA A 7 6.23 28.91 3.09
N ILE A 8 6.42 27.58 3.05
CA ILE A 8 5.33 26.61 3.24
C ILE A 8 4.74 26.73 4.65
N LEU A 9 5.59 26.83 5.67
CA LEU A 9 5.12 27.00 7.06
C LEU A 9 4.32 28.28 7.25
N GLN A 10 4.73 29.37 6.63
CA GLN A 10 3.97 30.62 6.67
C GLN A 10 2.61 30.49 6.01
N LEU A 11 2.54 29.82 4.85
CA LEU A 11 1.29 29.58 4.15
C LEU A 11 0.34 28.73 5.01
N VAL A 12 0.85 27.66 5.62
CA VAL A 12 0.05 26.79 6.49
C VAL A 12 -0.42 27.55 7.72
N SER A 13 0.42 28.42 8.31
CA SER A 13 0.03 29.20 9.49
C SER A 13 -1.04 30.25 9.21
N SER A 14 -1.21 30.66 7.96
CA SER A 14 -2.26 31.60 7.55
C SER A 14 -3.63 30.93 7.38
N LEU A 15 -3.67 29.60 7.36
CA LEU A 15 -4.91 28.83 7.18
C LEU A 15 -5.70 28.74 8.48
N SER A 16 -7.01 28.60 8.36
CA SER A 16 -7.87 28.29 9.51
C SER A 16 -7.57 26.88 10.02
N ILE A 17 -8.07 26.56 11.21
CA ILE A 17 -7.90 25.22 11.81
C ILE A 17 -8.52 24.15 10.89
N GLU A 18 -9.69 24.44 10.30
CA GLU A 18 -10.38 23.53 9.39
C GLU A 18 -9.60 23.31 8.10
N GLU A 19 -9.09 24.40 7.52
CA GLU A 19 -8.27 24.33 6.31
C GLU A 19 -6.97 23.56 6.55
N ARG A 20 -6.32 23.74 7.72
CA ARG A 20 -5.12 22.98 8.09
C ARG A 20 -5.43 21.50 8.18
N LYS A 21 -6.58 21.15 8.75
CA LYS A 21 -7.01 19.77 8.85
C LYS A 21 -7.24 19.16 7.47
N GLU A 22 -7.87 19.88 6.56
CA GLU A 22 -8.05 19.42 5.17
C GLU A 22 -6.72 19.18 4.47
N VAL A 23 -5.78 20.09 4.61
CA VAL A 23 -4.44 19.95 4.01
C VAL A 23 -3.74 18.71 4.59
N LEU A 24 -3.79 18.55 5.91
CA LEU A 24 -3.16 17.42 6.58
C LEU A 24 -3.76 16.09 6.13
N ASP A 25 -5.10 16.01 6.07
CA ASP A 25 -5.81 14.83 5.59
C ASP A 25 -5.43 14.50 4.15
N HIS A 26 -5.37 15.52 3.29
CA HIS A 26 -4.99 15.36 1.89
C HIS A 26 -3.55 14.86 1.74
N LEU A 27 -2.61 15.40 2.52
CA LEU A 27 -1.22 14.97 2.51
C LEU A 27 -1.08 13.54 3.03
N GLN A 28 -1.82 13.19 4.07
CA GLN A 28 -1.82 11.83 4.62
C GLN A 28 -2.37 10.82 3.62
N GLN A 29 -3.41 11.18 2.89
CA GLN A 29 -3.97 10.33 1.83
C GLN A 29 -2.98 10.12 0.69
N LYS A 30 -2.23 11.15 0.30
CA LYS A 30 -1.24 11.05 -0.78
C LYS A 30 0.06 10.42 -0.34
N SER A 31 0.50 10.68 0.89
CA SER A 31 1.78 10.18 1.42
C SER A 31 1.62 8.89 2.21
N GLY A 32 0.40 8.49 2.54
CA GLY A 32 0.13 7.26 3.25
C GLY A 32 0.48 6.04 2.40
N GLY A 33 0.87 4.97 3.05
CA GLY A 33 1.30 3.77 2.35
C GLY A 33 1.21 2.52 3.20
N ILE A 34 1.60 1.42 2.58
CA ILE A 34 1.51 0.07 3.12
C ILE A 34 2.90 -0.40 3.54
N PRO A 35 3.11 -0.81 4.81
CA PRO A 35 4.40 -1.36 5.23
C PRO A 35 4.70 -2.68 4.52
N ILE A 36 5.94 -2.86 4.12
CA ILE A 36 6.37 -4.05 3.37
C ILE A 36 6.11 -5.36 4.15
N SER A 37 6.21 -5.31 5.47
CA SER A 37 6.11 -6.52 6.31
C SER A 37 4.76 -7.22 6.23
N ILE A 38 3.66 -6.50 5.91
CA ILE A 38 2.34 -7.14 5.82
C ILE A 38 2.27 -8.19 4.71
N PHE A 39 3.10 -8.05 3.68
CA PHE A 39 3.11 -8.96 2.54
C PHE A 39 3.83 -10.27 2.81
N ARG A 40 4.44 -10.41 3.99
CA ARG A 40 5.07 -11.66 4.44
C ARG A 40 4.07 -12.61 5.12
N SER A 41 2.83 -12.17 5.32
CA SER A 41 1.79 -12.97 5.96
C SER A 41 1.30 -14.10 5.05
N SER A 42 0.54 -15.03 5.61
CA SER A 42 0.02 -16.21 4.90
C SER A 42 -1.15 -15.91 3.97
N ILE A 43 -1.71 -14.70 4.04
CA ILE A 43 -2.87 -14.31 3.23
C ILE A 43 -2.42 -13.59 1.94
N SER A 44 -3.34 -13.43 1.00
CA SER A 44 -3.02 -12.78 -0.29
C SER A 44 -2.68 -11.30 -0.10
N GLY A 45 -2.06 -10.70 -1.14
CA GLY A 45 -1.69 -9.29 -1.10
C GLY A 45 -2.87 -8.36 -0.82
N LEU A 46 -3.98 -8.55 -1.53
CA LEU A 46 -5.17 -7.72 -1.32
C LEU A 46 -5.76 -7.93 0.07
N GLU A 47 -5.81 -9.18 0.52
CA GLU A 47 -6.28 -9.52 1.87
C GLU A 47 -5.43 -8.82 2.93
N ALA A 48 -4.11 -8.85 2.79
CA ALA A 48 -3.20 -8.20 3.73
C ALA A 48 -3.42 -6.68 3.79
N ILE A 49 -3.56 -6.04 2.64
CA ILE A 49 -3.80 -4.60 2.59
C ILE A 49 -5.13 -4.24 3.26
N VAL A 50 -6.18 -4.98 2.97
CA VAL A 50 -7.51 -4.70 3.54
C VAL A 50 -7.51 -4.86 5.05
N VAL A 51 -6.89 -5.93 5.58
CA VAL A 51 -6.77 -6.13 7.03
C VAL A 51 -5.99 -4.99 7.67
N TYR A 52 -4.87 -4.62 7.07
CA TYR A 52 -4.06 -3.52 7.59
C TYR A 52 -4.84 -2.20 7.64
N LEU A 53 -5.49 -1.84 6.54
CA LEU A 53 -6.24 -0.58 6.47
C LEU A 53 -7.43 -0.56 7.43
N LYS A 54 -8.11 -1.69 7.61
CA LYS A 54 -9.28 -1.75 8.48
C LYS A 54 -8.90 -1.89 9.95
N ASP A 55 -8.04 -2.84 10.30
CA ASP A 55 -7.74 -3.17 11.70
C ASP A 55 -6.65 -2.27 12.31
N VAL A 56 -5.64 -1.89 11.54
CA VAL A 56 -4.54 -1.06 12.06
C VAL A 56 -4.81 0.42 11.85
N LYS A 57 -5.23 0.81 10.66
CA LYS A 57 -5.51 2.22 10.33
C LYS A 57 -6.93 2.66 10.71
N GLY A 58 -7.82 1.73 11.00
CA GLY A 58 -9.18 2.04 11.42
C GLY A 58 -10.07 2.65 10.34
N LEU A 59 -9.75 2.40 9.06
CA LEU A 59 -10.51 2.98 7.95
C LEU A 59 -11.81 2.20 7.72
N SER A 60 -12.85 2.91 7.26
CA SER A 60 -14.11 2.29 6.88
C SER A 60 -13.98 1.54 5.56
N VAL A 61 -14.89 0.59 5.31
CA VAL A 61 -14.97 -0.12 4.04
C VAL A 61 -15.08 0.86 2.86
N GLY A 62 -15.87 1.92 3.02
CA GLY A 62 -16.01 2.95 1.99
C GLY A 62 -14.70 3.66 1.67
N LYS A 63 -13.93 4.01 2.70
CA LYS A 63 -12.64 4.67 2.51
C LYS A 63 -11.62 3.75 1.84
N ILE A 64 -11.58 2.50 2.26
CA ILE A 64 -10.69 1.49 1.66
C ILE A 64 -11.06 1.29 0.19
N SER A 65 -12.37 1.22 -0.11
CA SER A 65 -12.89 1.12 -1.48
C SER A 65 -12.36 2.25 -2.37
N GLU A 66 -12.39 3.48 -1.87
CA GLU A 66 -11.86 4.65 -2.58
C GLU A 66 -10.34 4.56 -2.79
N LEU A 67 -9.59 4.25 -1.74
CA LEU A 67 -8.12 4.19 -1.79
C LEU A 67 -7.63 3.12 -2.77
N LEU A 68 -8.28 1.98 -2.81
CA LEU A 68 -7.86 0.84 -3.63
C LEU A 68 -8.61 0.76 -4.96
N ASN A 69 -9.54 1.67 -5.21
CA ASN A 69 -10.35 1.68 -6.43
C ASN A 69 -11.04 0.33 -6.68
N ARG A 70 -11.71 -0.19 -5.64
CA ARG A 70 -12.44 -1.46 -5.70
C ARG A 70 -13.80 -1.30 -5.06
N LYS A 71 -14.76 -2.17 -5.46
CA LYS A 71 -16.13 -2.12 -4.94
C LYS A 71 -16.15 -2.41 -3.44
N LYS A 72 -17.06 -1.74 -2.71
CA LYS A 72 -17.26 -1.97 -1.28
C LYS A 72 -17.55 -3.44 -0.97
N SER A 73 -18.37 -4.10 -1.81
CA SER A 73 -18.67 -5.53 -1.64
C SER A 73 -17.41 -6.39 -1.73
N THR A 74 -16.51 -6.06 -2.64
CA THR A 74 -15.21 -6.75 -2.77
C THR A 74 -14.36 -6.57 -1.51
N ILE A 75 -14.29 -5.35 -0.99
CA ILE A 75 -13.51 -5.05 0.22
C ILE A 75 -14.08 -5.83 1.41
N TYR A 76 -15.40 -5.80 1.59
CA TYR A 76 -16.08 -6.51 2.67
C TYR A 76 -15.81 -8.02 2.62
N THR A 77 -16.00 -8.63 1.45
CA THR A 77 -15.77 -10.07 1.25
C THR A 77 -14.31 -10.43 1.48
N THR A 78 -13.39 -9.62 0.95
CA THR A 78 -11.95 -9.82 1.12
C THR A 78 -11.55 -9.77 2.59
N TYR A 79 -12.07 -8.81 3.32
CA TYR A 79 -11.79 -8.67 4.75
C TYR A 79 -12.22 -9.92 5.54
N HIS A 80 -13.44 -10.39 5.31
CA HIS A 80 -13.96 -11.56 6.02
C HIS A 80 -13.18 -12.84 5.68
N LYS A 81 -12.84 -13.03 4.42
CA LYS A 81 -12.00 -14.16 4.00
C LYS A 81 -10.62 -14.10 4.67
N ALA A 82 -10.03 -12.90 4.70
CA ALA A 82 -8.73 -12.69 5.32
C ALA A 82 -8.75 -13.06 6.80
N LYS A 83 -9.75 -12.60 7.53
CA LYS A 83 -9.89 -12.86 8.96
C LYS A 83 -10.08 -14.35 9.26
N GLN A 84 -10.69 -15.11 8.37
CA GLN A 84 -10.82 -16.56 8.51
C GLN A 84 -9.50 -17.30 8.27
N LYS A 85 -8.69 -16.81 7.34
CA LYS A 85 -7.42 -17.43 6.96
C LYS A 85 -6.26 -17.03 7.85
N LEU A 86 -6.31 -15.84 8.42
CA LEU A 86 -5.18 -15.26 9.16
C LEU A 86 -4.97 -16.02 10.46
N THR A 87 -3.81 -16.66 10.58
CA THR A 87 -3.37 -17.39 11.77
C THR A 87 -2.08 -16.75 12.27
N GLY A 88 -1.98 -16.57 13.59
CA GLY A 88 -0.81 -15.96 14.20
C GLY A 88 -0.80 -14.43 14.11
N GLU A 89 0.35 -13.86 14.37
CA GLU A 89 0.51 -12.41 14.40
C GLU A 89 0.58 -11.84 12.98
N PHE A 90 -0.09 -10.69 12.80
CA PHE A 90 -0.03 -9.93 11.57
C PHE A 90 1.05 -8.83 11.73
N ASP A 91 2.20 -9.04 11.08
CA ASP A 91 3.34 -8.14 11.22
C ASP A 91 3.19 -6.90 10.35
N TYR A 92 3.03 -5.74 10.97
CA TYR A 92 3.03 -4.44 10.30
C TYR A 92 4.11 -3.50 10.87
N SER A 93 5.11 -4.07 11.55
CA SER A 93 6.12 -3.30 12.29
C SER A 93 7.23 -2.74 11.40
N ASP A 94 7.52 -3.38 10.27
CA ASP A 94 8.62 -2.95 9.38
C ASP A 94 8.15 -1.80 8.48
N THR A 95 8.44 -0.58 8.92
CA THR A 95 8.12 0.65 8.19
C THR A 95 9.34 1.22 7.46
N SER A 96 10.43 0.46 7.38
CA SER A 96 11.62 0.88 6.63
C SER A 96 11.34 1.05 5.15
N LEU A 97 10.35 0.32 4.64
CA LEU A 97 9.89 0.42 3.27
C LEU A 97 8.36 0.48 3.26
N VAL A 98 7.81 1.57 2.75
CA VAL A 98 6.36 1.82 2.70
C VAL A 98 5.98 2.08 1.24
N ILE A 99 5.00 1.32 0.74
CA ILE A 99 4.55 1.42 -0.65
C ILE A 99 3.33 2.34 -0.71
N PRO A 100 3.36 3.42 -1.52
CA PRO A 100 2.22 4.33 -1.63
C PRO A 100 0.94 3.62 -2.10
N TYR A 101 -0.20 4.03 -1.56
CA TYR A 101 -1.51 3.44 -1.88
C TYR A 101 -1.81 3.45 -3.37
N ARG A 102 -1.38 4.49 -4.10
CA ARG A 102 -1.70 4.66 -5.53
C ARG A 102 -1.23 3.49 -6.39
N PHE A 103 -0.18 2.78 -5.97
CA PHE A 103 0.34 1.64 -6.73
C PHE A 103 -0.61 0.44 -6.69
N PHE A 104 -1.56 0.43 -5.75
CA PHE A 104 -2.54 -0.66 -5.61
C PHE A 104 -3.93 -0.27 -6.12
N ALA A 105 -4.10 0.95 -6.62
CA ALA A 105 -5.38 1.46 -7.11
C ALA A 105 -5.66 1.11 -8.57
N ASP A 106 -4.68 0.62 -9.30
CA ASP A 106 -4.84 0.20 -10.68
C ASP A 106 -5.34 -1.25 -10.74
N ARG A 107 -6.62 -1.42 -11.06
CA ARG A 107 -7.29 -2.73 -11.09
C ARG A 107 -6.80 -3.64 -12.21
N LYS A 108 -6.07 -3.10 -13.19
CA LYS A 108 -5.48 -3.88 -14.27
C LYS A 108 -4.49 -4.92 -13.74
N PHE A 109 -3.84 -4.61 -12.64
CA PHE A 109 -2.80 -5.45 -12.04
C PHE A 109 -3.27 -6.05 -10.71
N ALA A 110 -2.88 -7.29 -10.46
CA ALA A 110 -3.02 -7.88 -9.12
C ALA A 110 -2.11 -7.12 -8.15
N VAL A 111 -2.47 -7.16 -6.86
CA VAL A 111 -1.68 -6.45 -5.82
C VAL A 111 -0.22 -6.87 -5.85
N LEU A 112 0.05 -8.17 -5.95
CA LEU A 112 1.43 -8.66 -5.96
C LEU A 112 2.18 -8.21 -7.22
N GLU A 113 1.50 -8.13 -8.36
CA GLU A 113 2.08 -7.60 -9.60
C GLU A 113 2.52 -6.14 -9.44
N SER A 114 1.63 -5.31 -8.89
CA SER A 114 1.94 -3.90 -8.63
C SER A 114 3.09 -3.75 -7.63
N LEU A 115 3.09 -4.57 -6.59
CA LEU A 115 4.13 -4.55 -5.55
C LEU A 115 5.50 -4.90 -6.12
N VAL A 116 5.60 -6.01 -6.84
CA VAL A 116 6.87 -6.45 -7.42
C VAL A 116 7.36 -5.43 -8.46
N ALA A 117 6.46 -4.89 -9.26
CA ALA A 117 6.81 -3.85 -10.24
C ALA A 117 7.37 -2.60 -9.55
N TYR A 118 6.75 -2.14 -8.46
CA TYR A 118 7.24 -1.01 -7.69
C TYR A 118 8.65 -1.26 -7.16
N LEU A 119 8.86 -2.42 -6.54
CA LEU A 119 10.15 -2.75 -5.98
C LEU A 119 11.24 -2.90 -7.05
N LYS A 120 10.90 -3.45 -8.20
CA LYS A 120 11.84 -3.68 -9.29
C LYS A 120 12.11 -2.41 -10.10
N ASP A 121 11.07 -1.75 -10.56
CA ASP A 121 11.17 -0.66 -11.54
C ASP A 121 11.42 0.71 -10.89
N GLU A 122 10.75 0.99 -9.74
CA GLU A 122 10.91 2.28 -9.05
C GLU A 122 12.10 2.27 -8.10
N LEU A 123 12.25 1.23 -7.28
CA LEU A 123 13.31 1.15 -6.29
C LEU A 123 14.56 0.44 -6.81
N LYS A 124 14.50 -0.11 -8.03
CA LYS A 124 15.65 -0.76 -8.68
C LYS A 124 16.26 -1.92 -7.89
N LEU A 125 15.43 -2.65 -7.16
CA LEU A 125 15.89 -3.78 -6.36
C LEU A 125 16.04 -5.03 -7.24
N PRO A 126 17.10 -5.84 -7.01
CA PRO A 126 17.22 -7.12 -7.71
C PRO A 126 16.19 -8.12 -7.21
N PHE A 127 15.83 -9.10 -8.05
CA PHE A 127 14.82 -10.10 -7.70
C PHE A 127 15.17 -10.87 -6.43
N VAL A 128 16.45 -11.13 -6.18
CA VAL A 128 16.88 -11.80 -4.95
C VAL A 128 16.48 -11.01 -3.71
N LYS A 129 16.66 -9.68 -3.75
CA LYS A 129 16.28 -8.79 -2.67
C LYS A 129 14.77 -8.74 -2.47
N ILE A 130 14.02 -8.68 -3.57
CA ILE A 130 12.55 -8.69 -3.52
C ILE A 130 12.04 -9.99 -2.93
N SER A 131 12.61 -11.13 -3.37
CA SER A 131 12.28 -12.45 -2.84
C SER A 131 12.45 -12.49 -1.32
N ALA A 132 13.57 -11.99 -0.81
CA ALA A 132 13.84 -11.93 0.62
C ALA A 132 12.86 -11.03 1.36
N LEU A 133 12.58 -9.83 0.82
CA LEU A 133 11.67 -8.86 1.43
C LEU A 133 10.25 -9.40 1.57
N LEU A 134 9.77 -10.16 0.58
CA LEU A 134 8.41 -10.68 0.55
C LEU A 134 8.30 -12.09 1.11
N ASN A 135 9.41 -12.71 1.48
CA ASN A 135 9.45 -14.11 1.91
C ASN A 135 8.78 -15.04 0.89
N LYS A 136 9.13 -14.86 -0.38
CA LYS A 136 8.62 -15.66 -1.51
C LYS A 136 9.77 -16.21 -2.32
N LYS A 137 9.50 -17.31 -3.03
CA LYS A 137 10.51 -17.94 -3.88
C LYS A 137 10.91 -17.00 -5.02
N TYR A 138 12.17 -17.04 -5.40
CA TYR A 138 12.70 -16.27 -6.52
C TYR A 138 11.89 -16.51 -7.80
N SER A 139 11.57 -17.76 -8.09
CA SER A 139 10.77 -18.13 -9.27
C SER A 139 9.38 -17.49 -9.26
N THR A 140 8.75 -17.42 -8.07
CA THR A 140 7.44 -16.77 -7.91
C THR A 140 7.54 -15.28 -8.24
N VAL A 141 8.54 -14.60 -7.71
CA VAL A 141 8.75 -13.16 -7.93
C VAL A 141 8.97 -12.88 -9.42
N ARG A 142 9.80 -13.66 -10.07
CA ARG A 142 10.05 -13.53 -11.50
C ARG A 142 8.80 -13.74 -12.34
N THR A 143 8.04 -14.78 -12.03
CA THR A 143 6.80 -15.10 -12.73
C THR A 143 5.80 -13.94 -12.61
N VAL A 144 5.65 -13.39 -11.42
CA VAL A 144 4.77 -12.25 -11.15
C VAL A 144 5.20 -11.03 -11.99
N TYR A 145 6.49 -10.75 -12.03
CA TYR A 145 7.02 -9.64 -12.80
C TYR A 145 6.77 -9.82 -14.31
N VAL A 146 6.96 -11.02 -14.82
CA VAL A 146 6.68 -11.33 -16.23
C VAL A 146 5.20 -11.09 -16.56
N ARG A 147 4.29 -11.51 -15.68
CA ARG A 147 2.86 -11.25 -15.84
C ARG A 147 2.57 -9.75 -15.88
N TYR A 148 3.19 -9.00 -14.99
CA TYR A 148 3.05 -7.55 -14.97
C TYR A 148 3.48 -6.94 -16.32
N LYS A 149 4.66 -7.32 -16.83
CA LYS A 149 5.18 -6.82 -18.10
C LYS A 149 4.27 -7.15 -19.27
N LYS A 150 3.70 -8.34 -19.30
CA LYS A 150 2.75 -8.74 -20.35
C LYS A 150 1.51 -7.85 -20.37
N LYS A 151 1.03 -7.45 -19.20
CA LYS A 151 -0.12 -6.56 -19.08
C LYS A 151 0.19 -5.12 -19.50
N CYS A 152 1.46 -4.73 -19.46
CA CYS A 152 1.90 -3.39 -19.88
C CYS A 152 2.02 -3.25 -21.40
N SER A 153 2.18 -4.34 -22.13
CA SER A 153 2.38 -4.31 -23.59
C SER A 153 1.09 -4.40 -24.38
#